data_27c4cb9ed7361a7f60c792dbcae25eb9
#
_entry.id   27c4cb9ed7361a7f60c792dbcae25eb9
#
_cell.length_a   1.000
_cell.length_b   1.000
_cell.length_c   1.000
_cell.angle_alpha   90.00
_cell.angle_beta   90.00
_cell.angle_gamma   90.00
#
_symmetry.space_group_name_H-M   'P 1'
#
loop_
_entity.id
_entity.type
_entity.pdbx_description
1 polymer ?
#
loop_
_entity_poly.entity_id
_entity_poly.type
_entity_poly.pdbx_seq_one_letter_code
_entity_poly.pdbx_strand_id
1 'polypeptide(L)'
;MDYQEINAQTIDRWVEEGWEWGKPISREEYAKAKTGEWSVFLTPTKPVPRAWFGELAGKRLLGLAAGGGQQMPVFAAAGADVTVLDYSKKQLETERTVAEREGYQIRIIRADMTKPLPFEDGSFDLIFHPVSNCYVREVRPIFRECFRILKPGGVLLGGYDNGINYLFDEAEERLINHLPFDPLSDPGQRKQLEDADCGLQFSHTLEEQLGGQLEAGFLITDLYEDYNGEGRLHELRVPSFFAARAVKPIGRPRRA
;
A
#
# COMPACT_ATOMS: atom_id res chain seq x y z
N MET A 1 8.01 -12.81 19.54
CA MET A 1 7.59 -11.53 18.95
C MET A 1 6.73 -11.89 17.75
N ASP A 2 5.62 -11.23 17.57
CA ASP A 2 4.75 -11.41 16.41
C ASP A 2 5.45 -10.85 15.17
N TYR A 3 5.25 -11.44 13.99
CA TYR A 3 5.94 -11.00 12.76
C TYR A 3 5.58 -9.56 12.37
N GLN A 4 4.38 -9.12 12.67
CA GLN A 4 3.95 -7.73 12.44
C GLN A 4 4.79 -6.73 13.25
N GLU A 5 5.11 -7.06 14.50
CA GLU A 5 5.97 -6.21 15.32
C GLU A 5 7.43 -6.22 14.83
N ILE A 6 7.91 -7.37 14.32
CA ILE A 6 9.24 -7.46 13.66
C ILE A 6 9.25 -6.52 12.45
N ASN A 7 8.25 -6.59 11.59
CA ASN A 7 8.15 -5.74 10.41
C ASN A 7 8.04 -4.25 10.76
N ALA A 8 7.24 -3.90 11.79
CA ALA A 8 7.15 -2.52 12.24
C ALA A 8 8.50 -1.97 12.72
N GLN A 9 9.27 -2.76 13.49
CA GLN A 9 10.60 -2.36 13.94
C GLN A 9 11.60 -2.26 12.80
N THR A 10 11.54 -3.16 11.81
CA THR A 10 12.37 -3.10 10.61
C THR A 10 12.08 -1.82 9.82
N ILE A 11 10.81 -1.52 9.57
CA ILE A 11 10.40 -0.30 8.86
C ILE A 11 10.79 0.95 9.67
N ASP A 12 10.61 0.95 10.99
CA ASP A 12 11.03 2.06 11.87
C ASP A 12 12.52 2.35 11.69
N ARG A 13 13.38 1.31 11.68
CA ARG A 13 14.82 1.44 11.44
C ARG A 13 15.12 1.96 10.04
N TRP A 14 14.51 1.43 8.99
CA TRP A 14 14.72 1.89 7.62
C TRP A 14 14.36 3.38 7.44
N VAL A 15 13.30 3.84 8.09
CA VAL A 15 12.93 5.26 8.08
C VAL A 15 14.04 6.11 8.75
N GLU A 16 14.60 5.65 9.88
CA GLU A 16 15.72 6.33 10.54
C GLU A 16 16.99 6.35 9.69
N GLU A 17 17.23 5.31 8.91
CA GLU A 17 18.37 5.17 7.97
C GLU A 17 18.14 5.94 6.64
N GLY A 18 16.98 6.53 6.44
CA GLY A 18 16.67 7.36 5.28
C GLY A 18 16.13 6.61 4.07
N TRP A 19 15.45 5.48 4.32
CA TRP A 19 14.72 4.73 3.30
C TRP A 19 13.79 5.61 2.47
N GLU A 20 13.81 5.42 1.15
CA GLU A 20 13.10 6.30 0.21
C GLU A 20 11.58 6.36 0.45
N TRP A 21 10.95 5.22 0.80
CA TRP A 21 9.52 5.14 1.08
C TRP A 21 9.13 5.68 2.46
N GLY A 22 10.11 6.10 3.27
CA GLY A 22 9.93 6.85 4.51
C GLY A 22 10.24 8.34 4.39
N LYS A 23 10.69 8.82 3.20
CA LYS A 23 11.02 10.24 2.99
C LYS A 23 9.77 11.05 2.69
N PRO A 24 9.49 12.10 3.47
CA PRO A 24 8.32 12.95 3.23
C PRO A 24 8.51 13.82 1.99
N ILE A 25 7.39 14.25 1.41
CA ILE A 25 7.42 15.25 0.34
C ILE A 25 8.01 16.59 0.84
N SER A 26 8.59 17.34 -0.08
CA SER A 26 9.10 18.69 0.16
C SER A 26 7.96 19.72 0.28
N ARG A 27 8.28 20.93 0.79
CA ARG A 27 7.35 22.07 0.77
C ARG A 27 6.96 22.48 -0.64
N GLU A 28 7.88 22.36 -1.60
CA GLU A 28 7.62 22.68 -2.99
C GLU A 28 6.61 21.72 -3.62
N GLU A 29 6.76 20.42 -3.39
CA GLU A 29 5.80 19.40 -3.86
C GLU A 29 4.41 19.61 -3.24
N TYR A 30 4.35 19.92 -1.95
CA TYR A 30 3.08 20.26 -1.29
C TYR A 30 2.43 21.52 -1.90
N ALA A 31 3.22 22.56 -2.16
CA ALA A 31 2.72 23.79 -2.80
C ALA A 31 2.21 23.53 -4.22
N LYS A 32 2.90 22.71 -5.02
CA LYS A 32 2.44 22.27 -6.35
C LYS A 32 1.14 21.46 -6.24
N ALA A 33 1.03 20.57 -5.26
CA ALA A 33 -0.19 19.81 -5.05
C ALA A 33 -1.41 20.69 -4.79
N LYS A 34 -1.27 21.81 -4.07
CA LYS A 34 -2.33 22.81 -3.85
C LYS A 34 -2.82 23.47 -5.15
N THR A 35 -1.97 23.56 -6.16
CA THR A 35 -2.33 24.13 -7.48
C THR A 35 -2.81 23.07 -8.47
N GLY A 36 -2.94 21.82 -8.04
CA GLY A 36 -3.41 20.70 -8.86
C GLY A 36 -2.30 19.94 -9.58
N GLU A 37 -1.04 20.34 -9.43
CA GLU A 37 0.12 19.63 -9.97
C GLU A 37 0.61 18.59 -8.96
N TRP A 38 0.16 17.33 -9.10
CA TRP A 38 0.62 16.24 -8.26
C TRP A 38 0.53 14.88 -8.93
N SER A 39 1.36 13.97 -8.47
CA SER A 39 1.25 12.53 -8.73
C SER A 39 1.50 11.77 -7.43
N VAL A 40 0.95 10.57 -7.36
CA VAL A 40 1.18 9.62 -6.26
C VAL A 40 1.38 8.23 -6.85
N PHE A 41 2.04 7.36 -6.09
CA PHE A 41 2.47 6.05 -6.55
C PHE A 41 1.87 4.96 -5.67
N LEU A 42 1.30 3.95 -6.31
CA LEU A 42 0.90 2.68 -5.68
C LEU A 42 2.00 1.63 -5.83
N THR A 43 2.80 1.76 -6.87
CA THR A 43 3.87 0.86 -7.30
C THR A 43 5.12 1.67 -7.60
N PRO A 44 6.33 1.08 -7.72
CA PRO A 44 7.58 1.83 -7.65
C PRO A 44 7.79 2.93 -8.69
N THR A 45 7.38 2.72 -9.96
CA THR A 45 7.82 3.62 -11.03
C THR A 45 6.69 4.35 -11.75
N LYS A 46 5.46 3.85 -11.66
CA LYS A 46 4.34 4.35 -12.46
C LYS A 46 3.35 5.15 -11.61
N PRO A 47 3.14 6.43 -11.94
CA PRO A 47 2.16 7.23 -11.22
C PRO A 47 0.73 6.71 -11.48
N VAL A 48 -0.11 6.81 -10.47
CA VAL A 48 -1.52 6.42 -10.57
C VAL A 48 -2.25 7.36 -11.52
N PRO A 49 -3.03 6.84 -12.49
CA PRO A 49 -3.81 7.67 -13.39
C PRO A 49 -4.77 8.59 -12.62
N ARG A 50 -4.74 9.88 -12.91
CA ARG A 50 -5.56 10.90 -12.24
C ARG A 50 -7.06 10.57 -12.27
N ALA A 51 -7.53 9.97 -13.35
CA ALA A 51 -8.93 9.57 -13.52
C ALA A 51 -9.40 8.54 -12.49
N TRP A 52 -8.46 7.81 -11.83
CA TRP A 52 -8.82 6.82 -10.82
C TRP A 52 -9.36 7.43 -9.54
N PHE A 53 -9.00 8.67 -9.24
CA PHE A 53 -9.37 9.36 -8.00
C PHE A 53 -10.73 10.06 -8.06
N GLY A 54 -11.12 10.54 -9.24
CA GLY A 54 -12.25 11.46 -9.38
C GLY A 54 -12.01 12.78 -8.64
N GLU A 55 -13.07 13.43 -8.19
CA GLU A 55 -12.97 14.64 -7.36
C GLU A 55 -12.55 14.25 -5.93
N LEU A 56 -11.49 14.90 -5.40
CA LEU A 56 -10.96 14.63 -4.05
C LEU A 56 -11.49 15.60 -2.99
N ALA A 57 -11.88 16.82 -3.40
CA ALA A 57 -12.34 17.83 -2.46
C ALA A 57 -13.53 17.33 -1.62
N GLY A 58 -13.39 17.37 -0.30
CA GLY A 58 -14.39 16.91 0.66
C GLY A 58 -14.57 15.40 0.77
N LYS A 59 -13.78 14.58 0.06
CA LYS A 59 -13.77 13.11 0.19
C LYS A 59 -13.06 12.68 1.47
N ARG A 60 -13.63 11.72 2.18
CA ARG A 60 -12.97 11.04 3.30
C ARG A 60 -12.06 9.95 2.74
N LEU A 61 -10.76 10.14 2.91
CA LEU A 61 -9.72 9.28 2.33
C LEU A 61 -8.93 8.59 3.44
N LEU A 62 -8.76 7.28 3.32
CA LEU A 62 -7.87 6.49 4.18
C LEU A 62 -6.61 6.11 3.41
N GLY A 63 -5.45 6.47 3.94
CA GLY A 63 -4.18 5.81 3.62
C GLY A 63 -4.02 4.58 4.49
N LEU A 64 -4.06 3.40 3.90
CA LEU A 64 -3.91 2.13 4.60
C LEU A 64 -2.49 1.59 4.38
N ALA A 65 -1.72 1.47 5.46
CA ALA A 65 -0.27 1.22 5.42
C ALA A 65 0.43 2.20 4.45
N ALA A 66 0.13 3.48 4.61
CA ALA A 66 0.57 4.56 3.73
C ALA A 66 1.13 5.76 4.51
N GLY A 67 1.81 5.50 5.62
CA GLY A 67 2.56 6.49 6.39
C GLY A 67 3.75 7.07 5.62
N GLY A 68 4.55 7.90 6.28
CA GLY A 68 5.79 8.46 5.72
C GLY A 68 5.66 9.85 5.11
N GLY A 69 4.49 10.46 5.12
CA GLY A 69 4.32 11.84 4.65
C GLY A 69 4.52 12.02 3.14
N GLN A 70 4.18 11.02 2.34
CA GLN A 70 4.31 11.06 0.88
C GLN A 70 2.97 11.32 0.19
N GLN A 71 1.98 10.46 0.39
CA GLN A 71 0.72 10.52 -0.35
C GLN A 71 -0.34 11.34 0.38
N MET A 72 -0.45 11.19 1.71
CA MET A 72 -1.48 11.88 2.49
C MET A 72 -1.39 13.40 2.42
N PRO A 73 -0.19 14.03 2.47
CA PRO A 73 -0.08 15.46 2.25
C PRO A 73 -0.61 15.93 0.90
N VAL A 74 -0.36 15.14 -0.16
CA VAL A 74 -0.85 15.44 -1.51
C VAL A 74 -2.38 15.42 -1.54
N PHE A 75 -3.00 14.42 -0.94
CA PHE A 75 -4.47 14.33 -0.88
C PHE A 75 -5.08 15.42 -0.01
N ALA A 76 -4.45 15.79 1.11
CA ALA A 76 -4.85 16.92 1.92
C ALA A 76 -4.77 18.25 1.14
N ALA A 77 -3.68 18.45 0.38
CA ALA A 77 -3.52 19.62 -0.50
C ALA A 77 -4.60 19.68 -1.61
N ALA A 78 -5.05 18.50 -2.10
CA ALA A 78 -6.16 18.38 -3.06
C ALA A 78 -7.55 18.51 -2.41
N GLY A 79 -7.64 18.78 -1.10
CA GLY A 79 -8.89 19.07 -0.38
C GLY A 79 -9.60 17.84 0.20
N ALA A 80 -8.96 16.68 0.27
CA ALA A 80 -9.51 15.51 0.93
C ALA A 80 -9.43 15.63 2.47
N ASP A 81 -10.39 15.02 3.18
CA ASP A 81 -10.34 14.75 4.61
C ASP A 81 -9.56 13.44 4.82
N VAL A 82 -8.30 13.57 5.25
CA VAL A 82 -7.34 12.48 5.25
C VAL A 82 -7.20 11.80 6.60
N THR A 83 -7.19 10.47 6.57
CA THR A 83 -6.82 9.61 7.69
C THR A 83 -5.69 8.70 7.23
N VAL A 84 -4.68 8.47 8.07
CA VAL A 84 -3.64 7.46 7.84
C VAL A 84 -3.68 6.39 8.93
N LEU A 85 -3.57 5.14 8.52
CA LEU A 85 -3.36 4.01 9.41
C LEU A 85 -2.08 3.30 8.99
N ASP A 86 -1.16 3.15 9.93
CA ASP A 86 0.10 2.42 9.74
C ASP A 86 0.48 1.71 11.04
N TYR A 87 1.34 0.70 10.97
CA TYR A 87 1.82 0.02 12.16
C TYR A 87 3.22 0.50 12.59
N SER A 88 4.01 1.09 11.67
CA SER A 88 5.28 1.74 11.96
C SER A 88 5.08 3.06 12.69
N LYS A 89 5.76 3.23 13.81
CA LYS A 89 5.72 4.49 14.57
C LYS A 89 6.42 5.62 13.81
N LYS A 90 7.55 5.31 13.17
CA LYS A 90 8.36 6.29 12.45
C LYS A 90 7.66 6.82 11.21
N GLN A 91 6.97 5.95 10.47
CA GLN A 91 6.11 6.38 9.35
C GLN A 91 5.03 7.37 9.83
N LEU A 92 4.39 7.10 10.97
CA LEU A 92 3.38 7.99 11.54
C LEU A 92 3.96 9.27 12.16
N GLU A 93 5.17 9.24 12.71
CA GLU A 93 5.88 10.44 13.19
C GLU A 93 6.24 11.35 12.01
N THR A 94 6.72 10.79 10.89
CA THR A 94 7.00 11.53 9.67
C THR A 94 5.74 12.18 9.12
N GLU A 95 4.61 11.45 9.08
CA GLU A 95 3.31 11.99 8.66
C GLU A 95 2.88 13.19 9.51
N ARG A 96 3.00 13.09 10.84
CA ARG A 96 2.70 14.21 11.78
C ARG A 96 3.58 15.42 11.52
N THR A 97 4.88 15.17 11.32
CA THR A 97 5.85 16.25 11.05
C THR A 97 5.48 17.04 9.80
N VAL A 98 5.05 16.34 8.73
CA VAL A 98 4.60 17.02 7.51
C VAL A 98 3.30 17.79 7.73
N ALA A 99 2.34 17.20 8.42
CA ALA A 99 1.07 17.86 8.71
C ALA A 99 1.25 19.14 9.52
N GLU A 100 2.11 19.12 10.54
CA GLU A 100 2.48 20.29 11.34
C GLU A 100 3.21 21.35 10.50
N ARG A 101 4.17 20.92 9.67
CA ARG A 101 4.96 21.79 8.79
C ARG A 101 4.12 22.54 7.78
N GLU A 102 3.13 21.86 7.19
CA GLU A 102 2.28 22.39 6.11
C GLU A 102 0.94 22.94 6.61
N GLY A 103 0.59 22.68 7.88
CA GLY A 103 -0.59 23.25 8.54
C GLY A 103 -1.92 22.63 8.10
N TYR A 104 -1.95 21.35 7.71
CA TYR A 104 -3.19 20.63 7.42
C TYR A 104 -3.58 19.67 8.54
N GLN A 105 -4.86 19.32 8.58
CA GLN A 105 -5.38 18.35 9.55
C GLN A 105 -5.33 16.94 8.97
N ILE A 106 -4.91 15.98 9.80
CA ILE A 106 -4.92 14.54 9.47
C ILE A 106 -5.22 13.73 10.72
N ARG A 107 -6.02 12.69 10.58
CA ARG A 107 -6.21 11.69 11.63
C ARG A 107 -5.16 10.59 11.48
N ILE A 108 -4.30 10.43 12.48
CA ILE A 108 -3.19 9.47 12.50
C ILE A 108 -3.55 8.32 13.45
N ILE A 109 -3.52 7.08 12.96
CA ILE A 109 -3.88 5.89 13.73
C ILE A 109 -2.78 4.85 13.60
N ARG A 110 -2.24 4.41 14.74
CA ARG A 110 -1.37 3.24 14.80
C ARG A 110 -2.23 1.99 15.01
N ALA A 111 -2.32 1.13 13.99
CA ALA A 111 -3.03 -0.14 14.08
C ALA A 111 -2.47 -1.16 13.10
N ASP A 112 -2.62 -2.44 13.43
CA ASP A 112 -2.31 -3.59 12.59
C ASP A 112 -3.45 -3.82 11.59
N MET A 113 -3.17 -3.70 10.27
CA MET A 113 -4.18 -3.88 9.23
C MET A 113 -4.67 -5.32 9.07
N THR A 114 -4.01 -6.29 9.71
CA THR A 114 -4.46 -7.70 9.73
C THR A 114 -5.58 -7.94 10.74
N LYS A 115 -5.89 -6.95 11.60
CA LYS A 115 -6.97 -6.99 12.59
C LYS A 115 -8.17 -6.19 12.10
N PRO A 116 -9.35 -6.35 12.73
CA PRO A 116 -10.49 -5.49 12.42
C PRO A 116 -10.12 -4.01 12.50
N LEU A 117 -10.36 -3.27 11.41
CA LEU A 117 -10.00 -1.86 11.35
C LEU A 117 -10.90 -1.01 12.26
N PRO A 118 -10.34 -0.01 13.00
CA PRO A 118 -11.06 0.76 14.00
C PRO A 118 -11.95 1.86 13.37
N PHE A 119 -12.74 1.48 12.37
CA PHE A 119 -13.66 2.37 11.65
C PHE A 119 -15.03 1.73 11.51
N GLU A 120 -16.06 2.57 11.48
CA GLU A 120 -17.42 2.15 11.18
C GLU A 120 -17.61 1.78 9.71
N ASP A 121 -18.63 0.99 9.41
CA ASP A 121 -19.03 0.65 8.05
C ASP A 121 -19.32 1.92 7.24
N GLY A 122 -18.85 1.94 6.00
CA GLY A 122 -19.11 3.07 5.11
C GLY A 122 -18.49 4.40 5.55
N SER A 123 -17.33 4.36 6.22
CA SER A 123 -16.63 5.54 6.73
C SER A 123 -15.93 6.35 5.65
N PHE A 124 -15.47 5.72 4.56
CA PHE A 124 -14.57 6.33 3.58
C PHE A 124 -15.13 6.31 2.17
N ASP A 125 -14.75 7.32 1.40
CA ASP A 125 -15.04 7.42 -0.05
C ASP A 125 -13.93 6.77 -0.86
N LEU A 126 -12.67 6.81 -0.37
CA LEU A 126 -11.51 6.27 -1.04
C LEU A 126 -10.54 5.66 -0.02
N ILE A 127 -9.97 4.50 -0.36
CA ILE A 127 -8.82 3.90 0.32
C ILE A 127 -7.65 3.89 -0.65
N PHE A 128 -6.52 4.43 -0.20
CA PHE A 128 -5.24 4.37 -0.92
C PHE A 128 -4.31 3.41 -0.18
N HIS A 129 -3.92 2.32 -0.84
CA HIS A 129 -3.17 1.22 -0.25
C HIS A 129 -1.96 0.89 -1.14
N PRO A 130 -0.81 1.57 -0.96
CA PRO A 130 0.40 1.28 -1.72
C PRO A 130 0.94 -0.12 -1.41
N VAL A 131 1.94 -0.56 -2.17
CA VAL A 131 2.57 -1.87 -1.95
C VAL A 131 2.97 -2.04 -0.48
N SER A 132 2.24 -2.91 0.22
CA SER A 132 2.44 -3.23 1.63
C SER A 132 1.89 -4.62 2.00
N ASN A 133 1.14 -5.26 1.10
CA ASN A 133 0.63 -6.61 1.33
C ASN A 133 1.75 -7.65 1.51
N CYS A 134 2.92 -7.40 0.96
CA CYS A 134 4.10 -8.24 1.18
C CYS A 134 4.51 -8.37 2.65
N TYR A 135 4.12 -7.45 3.52
CA TYR A 135 4.41 -7.53 4.96
C TYR A 135 3.36 -8.29 5.77
N VAL A 136 2.37 -8.88 5.13
CA VAL A 136 1.31 -9.66 5.80
C VAL A 136 1.15 -11.03 5.16
N ARG A 137 0.87 -12.04 5.97
CA ARG A 137 0.73 -13.42 5.51
C ARG A 137 -0.59 -13.70 4.81
N GLU A 138 -1.69 -13.03 5.21
CA GLU A 138 -3.04 -13.25 4.67
C GLU A 138 -3.69 -11.94 4.26
N VAL A 139 -3.97 -11.77 2.97
CA VAL A 139 -4.49 -10.50 2.41
C VAL A 139 -6.02 -10.46 2.28
N ARG A 140 -6.70 -11.60 2.16
CA ARG A 140 -8.17 -11.66 2.00
C ARG A 140 -8.95 -10.98 3.13
N PRO A 141 -8.57 -11.09 4.42
CA PRO A 141 -9.21 -10.33 5.50
C PRO A 141 -9.11 -8.81 5.31
N ILE A 142 -7.98 -8.31 4.81
CA ILE A 142 -7.76 -6.88 4.57
C ILE A 142 -8.77 -6.36 3.53
N PHE A 143 -8.98 -7.08 2.42
CA PHE A 143 -9.96 -6.70 1.40
C PHE A 143 -11.39 -6.70 1.94
N ARG A 144 -11.76 -7.64 2.82
CA ARG A 144 -13.07 -7.63 3.49
C ARG A 144 -13.27 -6.41 4.37
N GLU A 145 -12.24 -6.02 5.12
CA GLU A 145 -12.29 -4.81 5.95
C GLU A 145 -12.33 -3.54 5.08
N CYS A 146 -11.52 -3.45 4.01
CA CYS A 146 -11.61 -2.35 3.05
C CYS A 146 -13.02 -2.22 2.46
N PHE A 147 -13.62 -3.35 2.07
CA PHE A 147 -14.99 -3.36 1.56
C PHE A 147 -15.99 -2.89 2.62
N ARG A 148 -15.85 -3.34 3.87
CA ARG A 148 -16.74 -2.95 4.97
C ARG A 148 -16.73 -1.44 5.21
N ILE A 149 -15.53 -0.85 5.32
CA ILE A 149 -15.36 0.57 5.68
C ILE A 149 -15.56 1.55 4.53
N LEU A 150 -15.57 1.08 3.27
CA LEU A 150 -15.92 1.91 2.13
C LEU A 150 -17.42 2.13 2.04
N LYS A 151 -17.82 3.34 1.63
CA LYS A 151 -19.20 3.65 1.24
C LYS A 151 -19.59 2.89 -0.04
N PRO A 152 -20.88 2.64 -0.30
CA PRO A 152 -21.32 2.26 -1.65
C PRO A 152 -20.85 3.27 -2.69
N GLY A 153 -20.26 2.82 -3.78
CA GLY A 153 -19.59 3.65 -4.79
C GLY A 153 -18.15 4.07 -4.42
N GLY A 154 -17.69 3.74 -3.21
CA GLY A 154 -16.33 4.02 -2.75
C GLY A 154 -15.29 3.17 -3.49
N VAL A 155 -14.04 3.63 -3.49
CA VAL A 155 -12.96 3.10 -4.32
C VAL A 155 -11.82 2.63 -3.45
N LEU A 156 -11.30 1.43 -3.72
CA LEU A 156 -10.00 0.95 -3.25
C LEU A 156 -8.99 1.09 -4.40
N LEU A 157 -7.93 1.84 -4.17
CA LEU A 157 -6.76 1.91 -5.03
C LEU A 157 -5.63 1.15 -4.35
N GLY A 158 -5.23 0.02 -4.90
CA GLY A 158 -4.23 -0.86 -4.31
C GLY A 158 -3.05 -1.11 -5.24
N GLY A 159 -1.83 -1.08 -4.68
CA GLY A 159 -0.58 -1.51 -5.30
C GLY A 159 -0.13 -2.84 -4.70
N TYR A 160 0.38 -3.72 -5.54
CA TYR A 160 0.71 -5.10 -5.16
C TYR A 160 1.97 -5.57 -5.88
N ASP A 161 2.79 -6.38 -5.22
CA ASP A 161 3.75 -7.23 -5.90
C ASP A 161 3.04 -8.50 -6.42
N ASN A 162 3.62 -9.14 -7.44
CA ASN A 162 3.07 -10.37 -8.02
C ASN A 162 3.88 -11.62 -7.63
N GLY A 163 4.81 -11.50 -6.69
CA GLY A 163 5.62 -12.59 -6.18
C GLY A 163 6.88 -12.90 -6.99
N ILE A 164 7.06 -12.33 -8.17
CA ILE A 164 8.22 -12.64 -9.05
C ILE A 164 9.56 -12.33 -8.37
N ASN A 165 9.66 -11.21 -7.65
CA ASN A 165 10.89 -10.79 -6.97
C ASN A 165 11.41 -11.86 -6.00
N TYR A 166 10.53 -12.61 -5.36
CA TYR A 166 10.91 -13.63 -4.37
C TYR A 166 11.51 -14.90 -4.98
N LEU A 167 11.38 -15.10 -6.30
CA LEU A 167 11.90 -16.30 -6.96
C LEU A 167 13.43 -16.26 -7.11
N PHE A 168 14.02 -15.06 -7.16
CA PHE A 168 15.39 -14.84 -7.59
C PHE A 168 16.35 -14.61 -6.42
N ASP A 169 17.65 -14.77 -6.72
CA ASP A 169 18.74 -14.28 -5.87
C ASP A 169 18.81 -12.74 -5.93
N GLU A 170 19.66 -12.15 -5.08
CA GLU A 170 19.86 -10.69 -5.01
C GLU A 170 20.28 -10.04 -6.34
N ALA A 171 21.00 -10.79 -7.18
CA ALA A 171 21.41 -10.33 -8.52
C ALA A 171 20.30 -10.45 -9.58
N GLU A 172 19.14 -11.01 -9.21
CA GLU A 172 18.01 -11.28 -10.13
C GLU A 172 18.38 -12.19 -11.32
N GLU A 173 19.40 -13.06 -11.16
CA GLU A 173 19.92 -13.91 -12.23
C GLU A 173 19.48 -15.37 -12.11
N ARG A 174 19.28 -15.87 -10.90
CA ARG A 174 19.01 -17.30 -10.63
C ARG A 174 17.73 -17.48 -9.86
N LEU A 175 16.95 -18.46 -10.29
CA LEU A 175 15.81 -18.94 -9.51
C LEU A 175 16.34 -19.77 -8.33
N ILE A 176 16.15 -19.29 -7.13
CA ILE A 176 16.59 -19.92 -5.88
C ILE A 176 15.46 -20.33 -4.96
N ASN A 177 14.27 -19.77 -5.18
CA ASN A 177 13.09 -20.05 -4.36
C ASN A 177 11.94 -20.62 -5.20
N HIS A 178 10.93 -21.10 -4.50
CA HIS A 178 9.61 -21.44 -5.02
C HIS A 178 8.54 -20.54 -4.39
N LEU A 179 7.38 -20.48 -5.02
CA LEU A 179 6.18 -19.84 -4.46
C LEU A 179 5.23 -20.90 -3.87
N PRO A 180 4.47 -20.59 -2.81
CA PRO A 180 4.48 -19.30 -2.14
C PRO A 180 5.78 -19.06 -1.37
N PHE A 181 6.24 -17.80 -1.34
CA PHE A 181 7.30 -17.36 -0.44
C PHE A 181 6.67 -17.06 0.93
N ASP A 182 6.94 -17.93 1.91
CA ASP A 182 6.37 -17.86 3.26
C ASP A 182 7.45 -18.19 4.32
N PRO A 183 8.13 -17.18 4.86
CA PRO A 183 9.22 -17.37 5.82
C PRO A 183 8.76 -17.94 7.17
N LEU A 184 7.47 -18.03 7.43
CA LEU A 184 6.94 -18.70 8.62
C LEU A 184 6.80 -20.22 8.43
N SER A 185 6.75 -20.67 7.18
CA SER A 185 6.64 -22.09 6.81
C SER A 185 7.96 -22.68 6.28
N ASP A 186 8.83 -21.84 5.70
CA ASP A 186 10.11 -22.26 5.12
C ASP A 186 11.30 -21.61 5.85
N PRO A 187 12.10 -22.40 6.61
CA PRO A 187 13.28 -21.88 7.31
C PRO A 187 14.38 -21.32 6.40
N GLY A 188 14.48 -21.78 5.14
CA GLY A 188 15.45 -21.28 4.16
C GLY A 188 15.09 -19.88 3.70
N GLN A 189 13.82 -19.66 3.35
CA GLN A 189 13.29 -18.36 2.98
C GLN A 189 13.38 -17.37 4.16
N ARG A 190 13.11 -17.84 5.37
CA ARG A 190 13.27 -17.06 6.59
C ARG A 190 14.71 -16.60 6.78
N LYS A 191 15.67 -17.54 6.67
CA LYS A 191 17.08 -17.20 6.80
C LYS A 191 17.55 -16.19 5.75
N GLN A 192 17.08 -16.30 4.51
CA GLN A 192 17.37 -15.35 3.43
C GLN A 192 16.96 -13.93 3.83
N LEU A 193 15.75 -13.73 4.39
CA LEU A 193 15.29 -12.42 4.83
C LEU A 193 16.05 -11.90 6.06
N GLU A 194 16.41 -12.79 7.00
CA GLU A 194 17.21 -12.44 8.16
C GLU A 194 18.63 -11.99 7.74
N ASP A 195 19.25 -12.69 6.78
CA ASP A 195 20.56 -12.33 6.24
C ASP A 195 20.53 -10.99 5.47
N ALA A 196 19.43 -10.70 4.79
CA ALA A 196 19.21 -9.45 4.06
C ALA A 196 18.64 -8.31 4.94
N ASP A 197 18.32 -8.58 6.19
CA ASP A 197 17.72 -7.63 7.15
C ASP A 197 16.43 -6.95 6.63
N CYS A 198 15.60 -7.71 5.88
CA CYS A 198 14.43 -7.21 5.16
C CYS A 198 13.10 -7.33 5.92
N GLY A 199 13.10 -7.76 7.20
CA GLY A 199 11.88 -8.13 7.90
C GLY A 199 11.27 -9.41 7.31
N LEU A 200 10.03 -9.72 7.67
CA LEU A 200 9.34 -10.92 7.16
C LEU A 200 8.38 -10.51 6.03
N GLN A 201 8.68 -10.97 4.83
CA GLN A 201 7.90 -10.69 3.63
C GLN A 201 7.28 -11.97 3.09
N PHE A 202 6.13 -11.82 2.41
CA PHE A 202 5.31 -12.91 1.89
C PHE A 202 4.92 -12.63 0.45
N SER A 203 4.96 -13.64 -0.41
CA SER A 203 4.39 -13.54 -1.73
C SER A 203 2.89 -13.85 -1.71
N HIS A 204 2.17 -13.25 -2.64
CA HIS A 204 0.75 -13.51 -2.84
C HIS A 204 0.45 -13.77 -4.31
N THR A 205 -0.45 -14.71 -4.56
CA THR A 205 -0.92 -15.00 -5.91
C THR A 205 -1.88 -13.93 -6.41
N LEU A 206 -2.06 -13.83 -7.73
CA LEU A 206 -3.12 -13.00 -8.32
C LEU A 206 -4.52 -13.42 -7.83
N GLU A 207 -4.72 -14.71 -7.54
CA GLU A 207 -5.96 -15.20 -6.96
C GLU A 207 -6.20 -14.64 -5.54
N GLU A 208 -5.16 -14.51 -4.73
CA GLU A 208 -5.27 -13.89 -3.41
C GLU A 208 -5.47 -12.37 -3.51
N GLN A 209 -4.70 -11.70 -4.37
CA GLN A 209 -4.74 -10.25 -4.52
C GLN A 209 -6.01 -9.76 -5.25
N LEU A 210 -6.26 -10.22 -6.47
CA LEU A 210 -7.41 -9.81 -7.27
C LEU A 210 -8.67 -10.62 -6.93
N GLY A 211 -8.53 -11.95 -6.82
CA GLY A 211 -9.63 -12.84 -6.43
C GLY A 211 -10.16 -12.49 -5.04
N GLY A 212 -9.28 -12.18 -4.07
CA GLY A 212 -9.67 -11.74 -2.73
C GLY A 212 -10.50 -10.45 -2.73
N GLN A 213 -10.21 -9.49 -3.62
CA GLN A 213 -11.03 -8.30 -3.81
C GLN A 213 -12.43 -8.65 -4.39
N LEU A 214 -12.46 -9.51 -5.42
CA LEU A 214 -13.72 -9.98 -6.02
C LEU A 214 -14.59 -10.74 -5.01
N GLU A 215 -13.98 -11.60 -4.18
CA GLU A 215 -14.67 -12.34 -3.11
C GLU A 215 -15.22 -11.41 -2.03
N ALA A 216 -14.52 -10.33 -1.71
CA ALA A 216 -15.01 -9.29 -0.79
C ALA A 216 -16.22 -8.52 -1.35
N GLY A 217 -16.44 -8.59 -2.67
CA GLY A 217 -17.58 -7.96 -3.35
C GLY A 217 -17.23 -6.74 -4.21
N PHE A 218 -15.96 -6.44 -4.38
CA PHE A 218 -15.50 -5.37 -5.27
C PHE A 218 -15.72 -5.71 -6.74
N LEU A 219 -15.82 -4.68 -7.57
CA LEU A 219 -15.69 -4.72 -9.03
C LEU A 219 -14.34 -4.10 -9.39
N ILE A 220 -13.44 -4.87 -9.96
CA ILE A 220 -12.18 -4.35 -10.49
C ILE A 220 -12.49 -3.66 -11.82
N THR A 221 -12.18 -2.38 -11.92
CA THR A 221 -12.54 -1.54 -13.08
C THR A 221 -11.34 -1.17 -13.93
N ASP A 222 -10.15 -1.15 -13.33
CA ASP A 222 -8.92 -0.75 -14.00
C ASP A 222 -7.72 -1.50 -13.38
N LEU A 223 -6.67 -1.68 -14.18
CA LEU A 223 -5.43 -2.34 -13.81
C LEU A 223 -4.27 -1.76 -14.63
N TYR A 224 -3.09 -1.68 -14.03
CA TYR A 224 -1.83 -1.54 -14.77
C TYR A 224 -0.72 -2.37 -14.13
N GLU A 225 0.26 -2.77 -14.94
CA GLU A 225 1.50 -3.40 -14.48
C GLU A 225 2.62 -2.39 -14.34
N ASP A 226 3.58 -2.68 -13.45
CA ASP A 226 4.75 -1.88 -13.19
C ASP A 226 5.97 -2.76 -12.92
N TYR A 227 7.15 -2.14 -12.86
CA TYR A 227 8.44 -2.80 -12.79
C TYR A 227 9.18 -2.39 -11.51
N ASN A 228 10.27 -3.11 -11.19
CA ASN A 228 11.26 -2.62 -10.23
C ASN A 228 11.81 -1.26 -10.69
N GLY A 229 12.27 -0.41 -9.77
CA GLY A 229 12.92 0.86 -10.10
C GLY A 229 14.24 0.67 -10.83
N GLU A 230 14.94 -0.43 -10.55
CA GLU A 230 16.25 -0.81 -11.08
C GLU A 230 16.41 -2.33 -11.05
N GLY A 231 17.57 -2.85 -11.42
CA GLY A 231 17.90 -4.27 -11.37
C GLY A 231 17.68 -5.00 -12.68
N ARG A 232 17.98 -6.31 -12.67
CA ARG A 232 17.96 -7.13 -13.89
C ARG A 232 16.54 -7.34 -14.41
N LEU A 233 15.57 -7.52 -13.52
CA LEU A 233 14.16 -7.65 -13.91
C LEU A 233 13.63 -6.36 -14.53
N HIS A 234 14.06 -5.18 -14.04
CA HIS A 234 13.76 -3.89 -14.65
C HIS A 234 14.32 -3.80 -16.07
N GLU A 235 15.61 -4.10 -16.26
CA GLU A 235 16.26 -4.09 -17.58
C GLU A 235 15.56 -5.00 -18.60
N LEU A 236 15.12 -6.18 -18.15
CA LEU A 236 14.40 -7.17 -18.94
C LEU A 236 12.91 -6.83 -19.13
N ARG A 237 12.43 -5.77 -18.50
CA ARG A 237 11.01 -5.38 -18.48
C ARG A 237 10.08 -6.49 -18.02
N VAL A 238 10.48 -7.18 -16.95
CA VAL A 238 9.63 -8.18 -16.29
C VAL A 238 8.72 -7.46 -15.30
N PRO A 239 7.40 -7.46 -15.49
CA PRO A 239 6.50 -6.81 -14.53
C PRO A 239 6.56 -7.56 -13.19
N SER A 240 6.93 -6.85 -12.13
CA SER A 240 7.00 -7.40 -10.77
C SER A 240 5.93 -6.81 -9.84
N PHE A 241 5.28 -5.75 -10.30
CA PHE A 241 4.20 -5.09 -9.58
C PHE A 241 2.98 -4.87 -10.47
N PHE A 242 1.85 -4.64 -9.83
CA PHE A 242 0.65 -4.16 -10.50
C PHE A 242 -0.18 -3.28 -9.54
N ALA A 243 -1.02 -2.43 -10.10
CA ALA A 243 -2.01 -1.69 -9.33
C ALA A 243 -3.41 -1.96 -9.87
N ALA A 244 -4.38 -1.97 -8.98
CA ALA A 244 -5.78 -2.17 -9.32
C ALA A 244 -6.66 -1.06 -8.74
N ARG A 245 -7.67 -0.69 -9.50
CA ARG A 245 -8.79 0.12 -9.06
C ARG A 245 -10.01 -0.76 -8.86
N ALA A 246 -10.50 -0.84 -7.63
CA ALA A 246 -11.66 -1.64 -7.28
C ALA A 246 -12.76 -0.77 -6.69
N VAL A 247 -14.00 -0.99 -7.09
CA VAL A 247 -15.16 -0.18 -6.67
C VAL A 247 -16.12 -1.02 -5.85
N LYS A 248 -16.56 -0.50 -4.70
CA LYS A 248 -17.69 -1.08 -3.98
C LYS A 248 -19.00 -0.72 -4.68
N PRO A 249 -19.78 -1.69 -5.18
CA PRO A 249 -20.99 -1.42 -5.94
C PRO A 249 -22.03 -0.59 -5.16
N ILE A 250 -22.79 0.23 -5.88
CA ILE A 250 -24.00 0.87 -5.35
C ILE A 250 -25.13 -0.17 -5.44
N GLY A 251 -25.42 -0.86 -4.34
CA GLY A 251 -26.39 -1.96 -4.28
C GLY A 251 -25.71 -3.34 -4.27
N ARG A 252 -26.47 -4.38 -3.94
CA ARG A 252 -25.94 -5.75 -3.92
C ARG A 252 -25.63 -6.17 -5.35
N PRO A 253 -24.40 -6.67 -5.65
CA PRO A 253 -24.17 -7.33 -6.93
C PRO A 253 -25.17 -8.48 -7.05
N ARG A 254 -25.93 -8.55 -8.13
CA ARG A 254 -26.68 -9.75 -8.47
C ARG A 254 -25.65 -10.84 -8.74
N ARG A 255 -25.52 -11.80 -7.83
CA ARG A 255 -24.83 -13.04 -8.14
C ARG A 255 -25.62 -13.71 -9.27
N ALA A 256 -25.00 -13.88 -10.43
CA ALA A 256 -25.51 -14.72 -11.51
C ALA A 256 -25.51 -16.17 -11.08
#